data_ad4a0d7b377a69ad134016ed81650f4c
#
_entry.id   ad4a0d7b377a69ad134016ed81650f4c
#
_cell.length_a   1.000
_cell.length_b   1.000
_cell.length_c   1.000
_cell.angle_alpha   90.00
_cell.angle_beta   90.00
_cell.angle_gamma   90.00
#
_symmetry.space_group_name_H-M   'P 1'
#
loop_
_entity.id
_entity.type
_entity.pdbx_description
1 polymer ?
#
loop_
_entity_poly.entity_id
_entity_poly.type
_entity_poly.pdbx_seq_one_letter_code
_entity_poly.pdbx_strand_id
1 'polypeptide(L)'
;MKVTIKDSQTLKTVQPDVIQAHLQATGWQETGRIYNDAGAIWRLKKDTVDEYEILLPLQHNLGDYAQRISDILKTLEIVENRDQFDILSEFITNYPNFTVQGVVMQISTPEIDKLRGEITLLGAVFEKLQEIKTVLGNQDYILAIKAYQERLQIHCMGDLVKEDNHFILKNAKNLQIDG
;
A
#
# COMPACT_ATOMS: atom_id res chain seq x y z
N MET A 1 18.56 -11.20 2.37
CA MET A 1 18.73 -9.87 3.02
C MET A 1 17.38 -9.45 3.54
N LYS A 2 17.20 -9.36 4.86
CA LYS A 2 15.91 -8.89 5.43
C LYS A 2 15.87 -7.37 5.31
N VAL A 3 14.97 -6.85 4.51
CA VAL A 3 14.75 -5.41 4.35
C VAL A 3 13.76 -4.97 5.41
N THR A 4 14.12 -4.01 6.24
CA THR A 4 13.22 -3.41 7.22
C THR A 4 12.63 -2.13 6.64
N ILE A 5 11.30 -2.03 6.63
CA ILE A 5 10.60 -0.82 6.18
C ILE A 5 10.80 0.28 7.23
N LYS A 6 11.46 1.36 6.81
CA LYS A 6 11.79 2.51 7.69
C LYS A 6 11.11 3.82 7.26
N ASP A 7 10.41 3.82 6.13
CA ASP A 7 9.70 5.02 5.68
C ASP A 7 8.56 5.37 6.63
N SER A 8 8.84 6.33 7.50
CA SER A 8 7.89 6.78 8.53
C SER A 8 6.59 7.34 7.93
N GLN A 9 6.62 7.92 6.73
CA GLN A 9 5.41 8.46 6.10
C GLN A 9 4.49 7.34 5.64
N THR A 10 5.04 6.33 4.97
CA THR A 10 4.31 5.13 4.58
C THR A 10 3.69 4.43 5.79
N LEU A 11 4.48 4.19 6.83
CA LEU A 11 4.00 3.52 8.04
C LEU A 11 2.89 4.27 8.78
N LYS A 12 2.87 5.61 8.70
CA LYS A 12 1.81 6.43 9.28
C LYS A 12 0.48 6.36 8.51
N THR A 13 0.45 5.87 7.28
CA THR A 13 -0.81 5.71 6.53
C THR A 13 -1.58 4.45 6.92
N VAL A 14 -0.91 3.49 7.56
CA VAL A 14 -1.54 2.25 8.02
C VAL A 14 -2.53 2.54 9.12
N GLN A 15 -3.75 2.05 8.98
CA GLN A 15 -4.82 2.25 9.95
C GLN A 15 -4.83 1.12 10.99
N PRO A 16 -5.03 1.41 12.29
CA PRO A 16 -5.04 0.39 13.34
C PRO A 16 -6.12 -0.67 13.15
N ASP A 17 -7.29 -0.29 12.67
CA ASP A 17 -8.43 -1.18 12.42
C ASP A 17 -8.14 -2.23 11.35
N VAL A 18 -7.36 -1.88 10.33
CA VAL A 18 -6.92 -2.83 9.29
C VAL A 18 -6.00 -3.89 9.89
N ILE A 19 -5.03 -3.48 10.72
CA ILE A 19 -4.15 -4.42 11.42
C ILE A 19 -4.95 -5.29 12.38
N GLN A 20 -5.88 -4.69 13.13
CA GLN A 20 -6.75 -5.40 14.06
C GLN A 20 -7.55 -6.50 13.35
N ALA A 21 -8.16 -6.19 12.20
CA ALA A 21 -8.89 -7.16 11.40
C ALA A 21 -8.00 -8.31 10.92
N HIS A 22 -6.78 -8.01 10.48
CA HIS A 22 -5.80 -9.01 10.07
C HIS A 22 -5.39 -9.92 11.24
N LEU A 23 -5.09 -9.35 12.41
CA LEU A 23 -4.73 -10.12 13.60
C LEU A 23 -5.87 -11.07 14.03
N GLN A 24 -7.11 -10.59 14.02
CA GLN A 24 -8.28 -11.43 14.31
C GLN A 24 -8.42 -12.57 13.30
N ALA A 25 -8.29 -12.28 12.00
CA ALA A 25 -8.42 -13.28 10.95
C ALA A 25 -7.31 -14.35 10.99
N THR A 26 -6.13 -14.01 11.51
CA THR A 26 -4.97 -14.91 11.61
C THR A 26 -4.82 -15.58 12.99
N GLY A 27 -5.83 -15.45 13.85
CA GLY A 27 -5.93 -16.20 15.10
C GLY A 27 -5.29 -15.54 16.32
N TRP A 28 -4.83 -14.28 16.19
CA TRP A 28 -4.38 -13.52 17.36
C TRP A 28 -5.55 -13.14 18.26
N GLN A 29 -5.28 -13.01 19.54
CA GLN A 29 -6.27 -12.64 20.55
C GLN A 29 -5.85 -11.36 21.27
N GLU A 30 -6.76 -10.39 21.36
CA GLU A 30 -6.56 -9.20 22.18
C GLU A 30 -6.64 -9.62 23.65
N THR A 31 -5.54 -9.42 24.40
CA THR A 31 -5.42 -9.84 25.80
C THR A 31 -5.48 -8.70 26.79
N GLY A 32 -5.38 -7.48 26.33
CA GLY A 32 -5.45 -6.30 27.19
C GLY A 32 -5.25 -5.00 26.46
N ARG A 33 -5.48 -3.91 27.19
CA ARG A 33 -5.26 -2.53 26.73
C ARG A 33 -4.36 -1.79 27.68
N ILE A 34 -3.59 -0.84 27.14
CA ILE A 34 -2.63 -0.02 27.89
C ILE A 34 -2.73 1.44 27.50
N TYR A 35 -2.16 2.33 28.31
CA TYR A 35 -2.10 3.78 28.08
C TYR A 35 -3.48 4.41 27.85
N ASN A 36 -4.47 4.12 28.73
CA ASN A 36 -5.84 4.60 28.61
C ASN A 36 -6.45 4.28 27.23
N ASP A 37 -6.38 3.03 26.81
CA ASP A 37 -6.85 2.52 25.52
C ASP A 37 -6.13 3.08 24.29
N ALA A 38 -4.95 3.68 24.45
CA ALA A 38 -4.14 4.11 23.31
C ALA A 38 -3.36 2.97 22.63
N GLY A 39 -3.27 1.80 23.29
CA GLY A 39 -2.62 0.60 22.76
C GLY A 39 -3.36 -0.68 23.16
N ALA A 40 -3.37 -1.65 22.23
CA ALA A 40 -3.92 -2.99 22.44
C ALA A 40 -2.83 -4.04 22.40
N ILE A 41 -2.85 -4.98 23.35
CA ILE A 41 -1.92 -6.10 23.40
C ILE A 41 -2.56 -7.30 22.74
N TRP A 42 -1.90 -7.82 21.72
CA TRP A 42 -2.31 -9.01 20.98
C TRP A 42 -1.32 -10.13 21.18
N ARG A 43 -1.83 -11.35 21.40
CA ARG A 43 -1.01 -12.55 21.59
C ARG A 43 -1.45 -13.67 20.68
N LEU A 44 -0.45 -14.40 20.16
CA LEU A 44 -0.63 -15.61 19.37
C LEU A 44 0.20 -16.74 20.00
N LYS A 45 -0.47 -17.84 20.31
CA LYS A 45 0.19 -19.09 20.67
C LYS A 45 0.21 -19.99 19.45
N LYS A 46 1.40 -20.25 18.91
CA LYS A 46 1.57 -21.11 17.75
C LYS A 46 1.74 -22.58 18.18
N ASP A 47 2.42 -22.80 19.29
CA ASP A 47 2.65 -24.10 19.91
C ASP A 47 2.74 -23.94 21.44
N THR A 48 3.01 -25.01 22.17
CA THR A 48 3.09 -24.97 23.63
C THR A 48 4.25 -24.13 24.17
N VAL A 49 5.20 -23.74 23.35
CA VAL A 49 6.44 -23.05 23.74
C VAL A 49 6.53 -21.64 23.15
N ASP A 50 6.02 -21.42 21.95
CA ASP A 50 6.18 -20.14 21.23
C ASP A 50 4.94 -19.25 21.41
N GLU A 51 5.10 -18.18 22.16
CA GLU A 51 4.12 -17.11 22.31
C GLU A 51 4.66 -15.83 21.68
N TYR A 52 3.89 -15.26 20.78
CA TYR A 52 4.22 -13.98 20.15
C TYR A 52 3.31 -12.88 20.69
N GLU A 53 3.87 -11.69 20.87
CA GLU A 53 3.13 -10.52 21.36
C GLU A 53 3.30 -9.35 20.40
N ILE A 54 2.20 -8.66 20.14
CA ILE A 54 2.14 -7.41 19.38
C ILE A 54 1.50 -6.35 20.23
N LEU A 55 2.13 -5.18 20.28
CA LEU A 55 1.54 -3.96 20.83
C LEU A 55 1.05 -3.08 19.67
N LEU A 56 -0.26 -3.08 19.44
CA LEU A 56 -0.90 -2.29 18.41
C LEU A 56 -1.25 -0.89 18.94
N PRO A 57 -0.67 0.19 18.36
CA PRO A 57 -1.08 1.55 18.69
C PRO A 57 -2.45 1.85 18.08
N LEU A 58 -3.38 2.36 18.89
CA LEU A 58 -4.75 2.67 18.44
C LEU A 58 -4.94 4.16 18.06
N GLN A 59 -3.93 4.97 18.31
CA GLN A 59 -3.97 6.41 18.04
C GLN A 59 -2.79 6.84 17.17
N HIS A 60 -3.07 7.49 16.05
CA HIS A 60 -2.06 7.95 15.07
C HIS A 60 -1.15 9.07 15.59
N ASN A 61 -1.60 9.85 16.57
CA ASN A 61 -0.87 10.98 17.12
C ASN A 61 0.25 10.59 18.08
N LEU A 62 0.45 9.30 18.33
CA LEU A 62 1.58 8.83 19.12
C LEU A 62 2.90 9.09 18.38
N GLY A 63 3.87 9.70 19.06
CA GLY A 63 5.15 10.05 18.46
C GLY A 63 5.94 8.86 17.91
N ASP A 64 5.73 7.68 18.47
CA ASP A 64 6.37 6.42 18.10
C ASP A 64 5.49 5.52 17.20
N TYR A 65 4.37 6.04 16.66
CA TYR A 65 3.41 5.26 15.87
C TYR A 65 4.08 4.48 14.73
N ALA A 66 4.84 5.17 13.88
CA ALA A 66 5.51 4.53 12.74
C ALA A 66 6.51 3.44 13.19
N GLN A 67 7.23 3.66 14.28
CA GLN A 67 8.15 2.66 14.82
C GLN A 67 7.41 1.41 15.29
N ARG A 68 6.27 1.56 15.95
CA ARG A 68 5.45 0.43 16.40
C ARG A 68 4.86 -0.35 15.23
N ILE A 69 4.40 0.33 14.19
CA ILE A 69 3.95 -0.35 12.95
C ILE A 69 5.11 -1.15 12.31
N SER A 70 6.32 -0.58 12.26
CA SER A 70 7.50 -1.32 11.79
C SER A 70 7.80 -2.57 12.64
N ASP A 71 7.66 -2.49 13.94
CA ASP A 71 7.89 -3.62 14.84
C ASP A 71 6.81 -4.70 14.70
N ILE A 72 5.55 -4.30 14.46
CA ILE A 72 4.45 -5.22 14.11
C ILE A 72 4.78 -5.99 12.83
N LEU A 73 5.20 -5.29 11.77
CA LEU A 73 5.57 -5.93 10.50
C LEU A 73 6.71 -6.95 10.67
N LYS A 74 7.71 -6.65 11.49
CA LYS A 74 8.80 -7.60 11.79
C LYS A 74 8.29 -8.85 12.52
N THR A 75 7.38 -8.68 13.44
CA THR A 75 6.78 -9.81 14.17
C THR A 75 5.94 -10.67 13.23
N LEU A 76 5.11 -10.04 12.40
CA LEU A 76 4.28 -10.74 11.41
C LEU A 76 5.13 -11.46 10.34
N GLU A 77 6.24 -10.85 9.88
CA GLU A 77 7.21 -11.50 8.98
C GLU A 77 7.68 -12.86 9.52
N ILE A 78 8.00 -12.90 10.81
CA ILE A 78 8.47 -14.13 11.47
C ILE A 78 7.33 -15.14 11.59
N VAL A 79 6.17 -14.68 12.07
CA VAL A 79 5.03 -15.54 12.37
C VAL A 79 4.40 -16.12 11.11
N GLU A 80 4.25 -15.32 10.08
CA GLU A 80 3.59 -15.70 8.83
C GLU A 80 4.56 -16.26 7.78
N ASN A 81 5.87 -16.14 8.03
CA ASN A 81 6.93 -16.50 7.08
C ASN A 81 6.73 -15.82 5.72
N ARG A 82 6.39 -14.54 5.74
CA ARG A 82 6.14 -13.69 4.58
C ARG A 82 6.99 -12.43 4.66
N ASP A 83 7.25 -11.82 3.50
CA ASP A 83 7.98 -10.56 3.42
C ASP A 83 7.17 -9.39 4.01
N GLN A 84 7.86 -8.44 4.67
CA GLN A 84 7.23 -7.26 5.26
C GLN A 84 6.49 -6.39 4.24
N PHE A 85 6.98 -6.31 2.99
CA PHE A 85 6.32 -5.55 1.93
C PHE A 85 5.01 -6.21 1.49
N ASP A 86 4.94 -7.54 1.47
CA ASP A 86 3.70 -8.27 1.19
C ASP A 86 2.65 -7.95 2.25
N ILE A 87 3.03 -8.03 3.51
CA ILE A 87 2.14 -7.74 4.63
C ILE A 87 1.72 -6.27 4.62
N LEU A 88 2.67 -5.35 4.45
CA LEU A 88 2.38 -3.92 4.38
C LEU A 88 1.42 -3.57 3.25
N SER A 89 1.59 -4.19 2.07
CA SER A 89 0.71 -3.96 0.93
C SER A 89 -0.76 -4.34 1.20
N GLU A 90 -1.01 -5.24 2.14
CA GLU A 90 -2.36 -5.58 2.59
C GLU A 90 -2.94 -4.53 3.54
N PHE A 91 -2.08 -3.85 4.30
CA PHE A 91 -2.49 -2.84 5.28
C PHE A 91 -2.71 -1.45 4.69
N ILE A 92 -2.12 -1.17 3.53
CA ILE A 92 -2.28 0.12 2.88
C ILE A 92 -3.53 0.09 2.01
N THR A 93 -4.56 0.81 2.45
CA THR A 93 -5.82 0.98 1.73
C THR A 93 -5.90 2.29 0.97
N ASN A 94 -5.17 3.32 1.39
CA ASN A 94 -5.13 4.64 0.77
C ASN A 94 -3.79 5.34 1.04
N TYR A 95 -3.12 5.77 -0.02
CA TYR A 95 -1.88 6.54 0.05
C TYR A 95 -2.00 7.82 -0.80
N PRO A 96 -2.24 8.98 -0.19
CA PRO A 96 -2.41 10.23 -0.92
C PRO A 96 -1.09 10.73 -1.51
N ASN A 97 -1.17 11.42 -2.65
CA ASN A 97 -0.03 12.01 -3.36
C ASN A 97 1.10 11.02 -3.67
N PHE A 98 0.75 9.81 -4.01
CA PHE A 98 1.70 8.78 -4.43
C PHE A 98 2.18 9.04 -5.86
N THR A 99 3.49 8.94 -6.09
CA THR A 99 4.05 9.00 -7.44
C THR A 99 4.31 7.58 -7.93
N VAL A 100 3.60 7.19 -8.97
CA VAL A 100 3.83 5.93 -9.67
C VAL A 100 4.88 6.17 -10.74
N GLN A 101 5.89 5.32 -10.76
CA GLN A 101 6.83 5.19 -11.88
C GLN A 101 6.61 3.83 -12.53
N GLY A 102 6.40 3.80 -13.84
CA GLY A 102 6.10 2.55 -14.51
C GLY A 102 5.93 2.69 -16.02
N VAL A 103 5.41 1.65 -16.62
CA VAL A 103 5.12 1.60 -18.06
C VAL A 103 3.63 1.35 -18.31
N VAL A 104 3.12 1.91 -19.41
CA VAL A 104 1.73 1.67 -19.82
C VAL A 104 1.63 0.29 -20.46
N MET A 105 0.79 -0.58 -19.90
CA MET A 105 0.58 -1.94 -20.37
C MET A 105 -0.67 -2.07 -21.25
N GLN A 106 -1.71 -1.31 -20.93
CA GLN A 106 -2.98 -1.37 -21.62
C GLN A 106 -3.66 -0.01 -21.63
N ILE A 107 -4.36 0.29 -22.72
CA ILE A 107 -5.21 1.46 -22.85
C ILE A 107 -6.60 0.98 -23.27
N SER A 108 -7.63 1.40 -22.55
CA SER A 108 -9.02 1.18 -22.86
C SER A 108 -9.69 2.51 -23.13
N THR A 109 -10.32 2.66 -24.28
CA THR A 109 -10.97 3.90 -24.70
C THR A 109 -12.48 3.70 -24.74
N PRO A 110 -13.18 3.92 -23.64
CA PRO A 110 -14.63 3.67 -23.58
C PRO A 110 -15.45 4.75 -24.30
N GLU A 111 -14.92 5.97 -24.45
CA GLU A 111 -15.65 7.10 -25.03
C GLU A 111 -14.83 7.77 -26.15
N ILE A 112 -15.22 7.55 -27.40
CA ILE A 112 -14.51 8.06 -28.59
C ILE A 112 -14.51 9.59 -28.64
N ASP A 113 -15.55 10.22 -28.12
CA ASP A 113 -15.75 11.68 -28.19
C ASP A 113 -15.04 12.48 -27.10
N LYS A 114 -14.45 11.79 -26.13
CA LYS A 114 -13.70 12.43 -25.04
C LYS A 114 -12.28 11.90 -25.03
N LEU A 115 -11.30 12.79 -25.03
CA LEU A 115 -9.89 12.46 -24.82
C LEU A 115 -9.69 11.95 -23.38
N ARG A 116 -10.28 10.81 -23.06
CA ARG A 116 -10.26 10.19 -21.75
C ARG A 116 -10.36 8.68 -21.88
N GLY A 117 -9.57 7.97 -21.08
CA GLY A 117 -9.60 6.52 -21.07
C GLY A 117 -9.01 5.93 -19.82
N GLU A 118 -9.32 4.66 -19.58
CA GLU A 118 -8.71 3.86 -18.53
C GLU A 118 -7.36 3.32 -19.03
N ILE A 119 -6.37 3.40 -18.17
CA ILE A 119 -5.01 2.95 -18.43
C ILE A 119 -4.61 1.96 -17.34
N THR A 120 -3.97 0.88 -17.73
CA THR A 120 -3.31 -0.04 -16.83
C THR A 120 -1.80 0.18 -16.91
N LEU A 121 -1.20 0.52 -15.78
CA LEU A 121 0.24 0.70 -15.61
C LEU A 121 0.83 -0.52 -14.92
N LEU A 122 2.04 -0.92 -15.31
CA LEU A 122 2.89 -1.77 -14.49
C LEU A 122 3.90 -0.87 -13.81
N GLY A 123 3.74 -0.66 -12.53
CA GLY A 123 4.55 0.28 -11.76
C GLY A 123 5.01 -0.30 -10.43
N ALA A 124 6.05 0.30 -9.85
CA ALA A 124 6.55 -0.08 -8.55
C ALA A 124 5.67 0.50 -7.44
N VAL A 125 5.10 -0.37 -6.62
CA VAL A 125 4.42 -0.04 -5.38
C VAL A 125 5.14 -0.76 -4.25
N PHE A 126 5.72 0.00 -3.31
CA PHE A 126 6.50 -0.54 -2.19
C PHE A 126 7.53 -1.60 -2.64
N GLU A 127 8.36 -1.22 -3.63
CA GLU A 127 9.41 -2.07 -4.22
C GLU A 127 8.91 -3.32 -4.97
N LYS A 128 7.60 -3.48 -5.16
CA LYS A 128 7.02 -4.56 -5.96
C LYS A 128 6.34 -4.02 -7.21
N LEU A 129 6.52 -4.73 -8.32
CA LEU A 129 5.78 -4.45 -9.53
C LEU A 129 4.32 -4.86 -9.36
N GLN A 130 3.43 -3.90 -9.57
CA GLN A 130 1.98 -4.07 -9.44
C GLN A 130 1.27 -3.48 -10.65
N GLU A 131 0.14 -4.10 -11.00
CA GLU A 131 -0.80 -3.49 -11.94
C GLU A 131 -1.59 -2.40 -11.24
N ILE A 132 -1.59 -1.20 -11.83
CA ILE A 132 -2.27 -0.03 -11.30
C ILE A 132 -3.20 0.50 -12.38
N LYS A 133 -4.48 0.60 -12.07
CA LYS A 133 -5.48 1.19 -12.96
C LYS A 133 -5.63 2.68 -12.65
N THR A 134 -5.80 3.47 -13.69
CA THR A 134 -6.10 4.90 -13.56
C THR A 134 -6.92 5.38 -14.74
N VAL A 135 -7.64 6.47 -14.54
CA VAL A 135 -8.36 7.17 -15.60
C VAL A 135 -7.63 8.48 -15.88
N LEU A 136 -7.20 8.65 -17.10
CA LEU A 136 -6.54 9.89 -17.57
C LEU A 136 -7.42 10.60 -18.59
N GLY A 137 -7.27 11.91 -18.64
CA GLY A 137 -7.97 12.76 -19.60
C GLY A 137 -7.06 13.80 -20.23
N ASN A 138 -7.52 14.39 -21.33
CA ASN A 138 -6.86 15.48 -22.02
C ASN A 138 -5.40 15.18 -22.39
N GLN A 139 -4.49 16.08 -22.04
CA GLN A 139 -3.06 16.00 -22.34
C GLN A 139 -2.41 14.74 -21.76
N ASP A 140 -2.74 14.38 -20.52
CA ASP A 140 -2.15 13.22 -19.84
C ASP A 140 -2.53 11.92 -20.55
N TYR A 141 -3.77 11.84 -21.08
CA TYR A 141 -4.19 10.67 -21.87
C TYR A 141 -3.40 10.55 -23.19
N ILE A 142 -3.18 11.67 -23.90
CA ILE A 142 -2.38 11.71 -25.13
C ILE A 142 -0.93 11.27 -24.84
N LEU A 143 -0.34 11.78 -23.76
CA LEU A 143 1.01 11.39 -23.35
C LEU A 143 1.10 9.90 -23.01
N ALA A 144 0.07 9.35 -22.35
CA ALA A 144 0.01 7.92 -22.06
C ALA A 144 -0.09 7.06 -23.32
N ILE A 145 -0.83 7.48 -24.35
CA ILE A 145 -0.88 6.80 -25.64
C ILE A 145 0.50 6.79 -26.29
N LYS A 146 1.20 7.94 -26.30
CA LYS A 146 2.56 8.04 -26.81
C LYS A 146 3.50 7.10 -26.06
N ALA A 147 3.48 7.14 -24.72
CA ALA A 147 4.30 6.28 -23.90
C ALA A 147 4.05 4.78 -24.15
N TYR A 148 2.79 4.39 -24.36
CA TYR A 148 2.42 3.04 -24.73
C TYR A 148 3.00 2.60 -26.08
N GLN A 149 2.86 3.47 -27.12
CA GLN A 149 3.35 3.18 -28.47
C GLN A 149 4.87 3.08 -28.55
N GLU A 150 5.56 3.97 -27.85
CA GLU A 150 7.02 4.07 -27.84
C GLU A 150 7.69 3.25 -26.73
N ARG A 151 6.88 2.58 -25.86
CA ARG A 151 7.31 1.81 -24.69
C ARG A 151 8.19 2.61 -23.73
N LEU A 152 7.79 3.84 -23.49
CA LEU A 152 8.50 4.76 -22.61
C LEU A 152 8.00 4.63 -21.18
N GLN A 153 8.91 4.87 -20.24
CA GLN A 153 8.59 4.96 -18.83
C GLN A 153 7.89 6.28 -18.53
N ILE A 154 6.96 6.24 -17.60
CA ILE A 154 6.21 7.42 -17.17
C ILE A 154 6.26 7.59 -15.65
N HIS A 155 6.09 8.84 -15.23
CA HIS A 155 5.74 9.20 -13.86
C HIS A 155 4.34 9.80 -13.84
N CYS A 156 3.54 9.42 -12.86
CA CYS A 156 2.21 9.98 -12.63
C CYS A 156 1.92 10.08 -11.14
N MET A 157 1.35 11.17 -10.71
CA MET A 157 0.99 11.40 -9.30
C MET A 157 -0.52 11.29 -9.11
N GLY A 158 -0.92 10.70 -7.99
CA GLY A 158 -2.33 10.61 -7.60
C GLY A 158 -2.50 9.99 -6.22
N ASP A 159 -3.73 9.65 -5.88
CA ASP A 159 -4.05 8.98 -4.63
C ASP A 159 -4.15 7.47 -4.90
N LEU A 160 -3.16 6.72 -4.41
CA LEU A 160 -3.11 5.27 -4.59
C LEU A 160 -4.07 4.62 -3.61
N VAL A 161 -5.05 3.89 -4.12
CA VAL A 161 -6.08 3.18 -3.34
C VAL A 161 -6.04 1.71 -3.69
N LYS A 162 -6.17 0.85 -2.70
CA LYS A 162 -6.32 -0.59 -2.90
C LYS A 162 -7.81 -0.97 -2.79
N GLU A 163 -8.38 -1.49 -3.86
CA GLU A 163 -9.75 -1.99 -3.94
C GLU A 163 -9.72 -3.46 -4.42
N ASP A 164 -10.32 -4.37 -3.68
CA ASP A 164 -10.45 -5.80 -4.04
C ASP A 164 -9.16 -6.44 -4.60
N ASN A 165 -8.03 -6.24 -3.92
CA ASN A 165 -6.69 -6.68 -4.36
C ASN A 165 -6.11 -6.00 -5.62
N HIS A 166 -6.73 -4.94 -6.12
CA HIS A 166 -6.20 -4.14 -7.22
C HIS A 166 -5.80 -2.74 -6.73
N PHE A 167 -4.73 -2.21 -7.29
CA PHE A 167 -4.34 -0.83 -7.05
C PHE A 167 -5.00 0.08 -8.08
N ILE A 168 -5.58 1.18 -7.60
CA ILE A 168 -6.18 2.24 -8.41
C ILE A 168 -5.51 3.56 -8.05
N LEU A 169 -5.02 4.29 -9.04
CA LEU A 169 -4.52 5.64 -8.86
C LEU A 169 -5.66 6.62 -9.16
N LYS A 170 -6.29 7.16 -8.11
CA LYS A 170 -7.34 8.18 -8.23
C LYS A 170 -6.74 9.57 -8.37
N ASN A 171 -7.48 10.49 -8.97
CA ASN A 171 -7.04 11.88 -9.16
C ASN A 171 -5.67 12.00 -9.84
N ALA A 172 -5.39 11.11 -10.77
CA ALA A 172 -4.14 11.07 -11.49
C ALA A 172 -3.87 12.39 -12.25
N LYS A 173 -2.67 12.92 -12.12
CA LYS A 173 -2.25 14.21 -12.69
C LYS A 173 -0.74 14.23 -12.88
N ASN A 174 -0.28 15.24 -13.65
CA ASN A 174 1.15 15.49 -13.87
C ASN A 174 1.87 14.27 -14.48
N LEU A 175 1.25 13.63 -15.46
CA LEU A 175 1.92 12.58 -16.19
C LEU A 175 3.11 13.15 -16.97
N GLN A 176 4.26 12.55 -16.80
CA GLN A 176 5.51 12.89 -17.49
C GLN A 176 6.11 11.63 -18.09
N ILE A 177 6.75 11.79 -19.25
CA ILE A 177 7.49 10.71 -19.91
C ILE A 177 8.96 10.91 -19.59
N ASP A 178 9.61 9.84 -19.15
CA ASP A 178 11.06 9.81 -19.00
C ASP A 178 11.70 9.71 -20.37
N GLY A 179 12.47 10.71 -20.71
CA GLY A 179 13.19 10.81 -21.98
C GLY A 179 14.64 10.42 -21.87
#